data_42409271f446ca4cf83fa34e4fbb14b4
#
_entry.id   42409271f446ca4cf83fa34e4fbb14b4
#
_cell.length_a   1.000
_cell.length_b   1.000
_cell.length_c   1.000
_cell.angle_alpha   90.00
_cell.angle_beta   90.00
_cell.angle_gamma   90.00
#
_symmetry.space_group_name_H-M   'P 1'
#
loop_
_entity.id
_entity.type
_entity.pdbx_description
1 polymer ?
#
loop_
_entity_poly.entity_id
_entity_poly.type
_entity_poly.pdbx_seq_one_letter_code
_entity_poly.pdbx_strand_id
1 'polypeptide(L)'
;KSIRGISFVDKFKESCLYKELYLQHRNELFIAIRNEYLNIYYNNISIAKVSYTQGNMIRCEINEYYFTGISNSPMLTLCSEDEIKEKIIGCYDTIKANSDKKSNEEKKSQSALFIMNNRNVESEWYCTDVEWRRPADAEHLDFNARFDIIAITKKSPYRIAIIELKYGRKAVGGDSGIRKHIEDFYLFGKYNYFEIFKRETKAILNNLSDLDPDFPEELKHVRMDQMASKPEFYIITLDNNAYDTLCTPKQTVGGYLFDDATRWNSPRVSCKTVESVFGDVTDPNNDKVYVKFLFSPKTIEDLKEMYKIDIINDAMYDLPSREQHTSMPKYSNNSTERTSSNYKKKEQVRQLELMKNTTLFHGDCGGGEFLNKTWEFCLLDSRNNIFEDIVDDCIDYFKNEQIVFWGSNGIPNHILSSQVACLNHLFAIRNDRDLV
;
A
#
# COMPACT_ATOMS: atom_id res chain seq x y z
N LYS A 1 11.62 29.62 10.73
CA LYS A 1 11.73 28.68 9.56
C LYS A 1 10.93 29.27 8.42
N SER A 2 11.52 29.34 7.23
CA SER A 2 10.83 29.85 6.05
C SER A 2 9.68 28.91 5.67
N ILE A 3 8.55 29.49 5.35
CA ILE A 3 7.37 28.76 4.84
C ILE A 3 7.73 28.28 3.43
N ARG A 4 7.32 27.08 3.05
CA ARG A 4 7.50 26.56 1.70
C ARG A 4 6.79 27.46 0.70
N GLY A 5 7.48 27.86 -0.35
CA GLY A 5 6.95 28.71 -1.41
C GLY A 5 8.07 29.18 -2.31
N ILE A 6 7.69 29.71 -3.45
CA ILE A 6 8.61 30.27 -4.44
C ILE A 6 8.18 31.67 -4.84
N SER A 7 9.15 32.56 -5.04
CA SER A 7 8.92 33.93 -5.45
C SER A 7 8.95 34.17 -6.98
N PHE A 8 9.28 33.14 -7.74
CA PHE A 8 9.57 33.23 -9.18
C PHE A 8 8.52 32.53 -10.08
N VAL A 9 7.27 32.42 -9.64
CA VAL A 9 6.18 31.74 -10.39
C VAL A 9 6.06 32.23 -11.82
N ASP A 10 5.96 33.58 -12.00
CA ASP A 10 5.78 34.18 -13.33
C ASP A 10 6.95 33.85 -14.26
N LYS A 11 8.18 33.94 -13.75
CA LYS A 11 9.39 33.63 -14.53
C LYS A 11 9.44 32.17 -14.94
N PHE A 12 9.08 31.28 -14.01
CA PHE A 12 9.03 29.86 -14.33
C PHE A 12 7.98 29.56 -15.40
N LYS A 13 6.84 30.22 -15.37
CA LYS A 13 5.80 30.10 -16.42
C LYS A 13 6.29 30.56 -17.79
N GLU A 14 7.24 31.45 -17.84
CA GLU A 14 7.85 31.92 -19.10
C GLU A 14 8.92 30.95 -19.64
N SER A 15 9.49 30.10 -18.80
CA SER A 15 10.57 29.19 -19.16
C SER A 15 10.16 28.05 -20.12
N CYS A 16 11.15 27.50 -20.85
CA CYS A 16 10.95 26.31 -21.67
C CYS A 16 10.58 25.08 -20.83
N LEU A 17 11.07 24.96 -19.60
CA LEU A 17 10.69 23.86 -18.69
C LEU A 17 9.21 23.84 -18.40
N TYR A 18 8.57 25.00 -18.25
CA TYR A 18 7.13 25.05 -18.04
C TYR A 18 6.36 24.81 -19.35
N LYS A 19 6.67 25.56 -20.41
CA LYS A 19 5.90 25.58 -21.65
C LYS A 19 6.08 24.34 -22.50
N GLU A 20 7.34 23.88 -22.64
CA GLU A 20 7.70 22.83 -23.59
C GLU A 20 7.88 21.46 -22.91
N LEU A 21 8.14 21.40 -21.58
CA LEU A 21 8.23 20.15 -20.84
C LEU A 21 6.98 19.88 -20.02
N TYR A 22 6.74 20.69 -18.97
CA TYR A 22 5.68 20.37 -18.00
C TYR A 22 4.27 20.39 -18.62
N LEU A 23 3.90 21.44 -19.35
CA LEU A 23 2.57 21.53 -19.96
C LEU A 23 2.30 20.47 -21.00
N GLN A 24 3.32 20.04 -21.75
CA GLN A 24 3.16 19.00 -22.78
C GLN A 24 3.09 17.59 -22.20
N HIS A 25 3.72 17.37 -21.05
CA HIS A 25 3.83 16.04 -20.42
C HIS A 25 3.15 15.98 -19.04
N ARG A 26 2.20 16.85 -18.75
CA ARG A 26 1.52 16.95 -17.45
C ARG A 26 0.76 15.68 -17.02
N ASN A 27 0.47 14.77 -17.95
CA ASN A 27 -0.16 13.48 -17.64
C ASN A 27 0.83 12.46 -17.03
N GLU A 28 2.11 12.76 -17.06
CA GLU A 28 3.18 11.93 -16.50
C GLU A 28 4.14 12.72 -15.60
N LEU A 29 4.02 14.05 -15.58
CA LEU A 29 4.82 14.95 -14.76
C LEU A 29 3.97 15.67 -13.72
N PHE A 30 4.59 15.96 -12.59
CA PHE A 30 4.02 16.88 -11.60
C PHE A 30 5.11 17.76 -10.99
N ILE A 31 4.67 18.88 -10.41
CA ILE A 31 5.53 19.87 -9.74
C ILE A 31 5.34 19.74 -8.24
N ALA A 32 6.44 19.74 -7.50
CA ALA A 32 6.42 19.91 -6.05
C ALA A 32 7.16 21.18 -5.64
N ILE A 33 6.47 22.02 -4.86
CA ILE A 33 7.00 23.29 -4.34
C ILE A 33 7.84 23.04 -3.09
N ARG A 34 8.99 23.69 -3.04
CA ARG A 34 9.91 23.66 -1.91
C ARG A 34 10.16 25.08 -1.41
N ASN A 35 11.23 25.28 -0.63
CA ASN A 35 11.61 26.60 -0.16
C ASN A 35 12.52 27.28 -1.21
N GLU A 36 11.98 28.23 -1.97
CA GLU A 36 12.65 28.95 -3.05
C GLU A 36 13.24 28.05 -4.16
N TYR A 37 12.67 26.86 -4.36
CA TYR A 37 12.88 26.03 -5.54
C TYR A 37 11.66 25.12 -5.77
N LEU A 38 11.54 24.61 -6.96
CA LEU A 38 10.58 23.55 -7.29
C LEU A 38 11.30 22.36 -7.92
N ASN A 39 10.67 21.19 -7.81
CA ASN A 39 11.08 20.00 -8.54
C ASN A 39 10.01 19.62 -9.56
N ILE A 40 10.46 19.20 -10.74
CA ILE A 40 9.64 18.50 -11.72
C ILE A 40 9.93 17.00 -11.53
N TYR A 41 8.87 16.22 -11.33
CA TYR A 41 8.97 14.80 -11.07
C TYR A 41 8.41 13.97 -12.22
N TYR A 42 9.11 12.90 -12.54
CA TYR A 42 8.66 11.79 -13.37
C TYR A 42 8.83 10.49 -12.56
N ASN A 43 7.74 9.70 -12.39
CA ASN A 43 7.74 8.48 -11.59
C ASN A 43 8.38 8.66 -10.20
N ASN A 44 8.05 9.77 -9.54
CA ASN A 44 8.59 10.22 -8.25
C ASN A 44 10.13 10.33 -8.21
N ILE A 45 10.72 10.59 -9.37
CA ILE A 45 12.14 10.95 -9.54
C ILE A 45 12.20 12.43 -9.94
N SER A 46 12.97 13.22 -9.20
CA SER A 46 13.21 14.63 -9.55
C SER A 46 14.11 14.70 -10.79
N ILE A 47 13.53 15.04 -11.93
CA ILE A 47 14.22 15.18 -13.22
C ILE A 47 14.71 16.60 -13.49
N ALA A 48 14.20 17.59 -12.75
CA ALA A 48 14.67 18.95 -12.78
C ALA A 48 14.38 19.64 -11.42
N LYS A 49 15.42 20.15 -10.77
CA LYS A 49 15.29 21.05 -9.63
C LYS A 49 15.55 22.47 -10.11
N VAL A 50 14.54 23.32 -10.01
CA VAL A 50 14.55 24.66 -10.60
C VAL A 50 14.54 25.72 -9.51
N SER A 51 15.42 26.68 -9.61
CA SER A 51 15.50 27.89 -8.80
C SER A 51 15.94 29.08 -9.66
N TYR A 52 15.92 30.28 -9.08
CA TYR A 52 16.42 31.47 -9.74
C TYR A 52 17.44 32.17 -8.83
N THR A 53 18.48 32.71 -9.43
CA THR A 53 19.49 33.52 -8.72
C THR A 53 18.94 34.89 -8.38
N GLN A 54 19.61 35.65 -7.51
CA GLN A 54 19.27 37.05 -7.24
C GLN A 54 19.29 37.91 -8.50
N GLY A 55 20.08 37.56 -9.51
CA GLY A 55 20.11 38.19 -10.84
C GLY A 55 19.01 37.71 -11.78
N ASN A 56 18.02 36.95 -11.28
CA ASN A 56 16.91 36.42 -12.06
C ASN A 56 17.30 35.42 -13.17
N MET A 57 18.49 34.86 -13.10
CA MET A 57 18.90 33.75 -14.02
C MET A 57 18.34 32.42 -13.51
N ILE A 58 17.81 31.65 -14.44
CA ILE A 58 17.36 30.28 -14.17
C ILE A 58 18.56 29.43 -13.77
N ARG A 59 18.32 28.55 -12.80
CA ARG A 59 19.26 27.52 -12.39
C ARG A 59 18.51 26.21 -12.31
N CYS A 60 18.84 25.26 -13.17
CA CYS A 60 18.28 23.94 -13.20
C CYS A 60 19.34 22.90 -12.84
N GLU A 61 19.08 22.13 -11.78
CA GLU A 61 19.96 21.03 -11.34
C GLU A 61 19.35 19.69 -11.70
N ILE A 62 20.15 18.82 -12.34
CA ILE A 62 19.78 17.44 -12.70
C ILE A 62 20.99 16.54 -12.55
N ASN A 63 20.80 15.29 -12.11
CA ASN A 63 21.88 14.32 -12.05
C ASN A 63 22.22 13.81 -13.46
N GLU A 64 23.48 13.83 -13.82
CA GLU A 64 23.98 13.40 -15.13
C GLU A 64 23.64 11.94 -15.47
N TYR A 65 23.38 11.12 -14.46
CA TYR A 65 22.86 9.75 -14.63
C TYR A 65 21.66 9.71 -15.59
N TYR A 66 20.78 10.70 -15.53
CA TYR A 66 19.57 10.68 -16.35
C TYR A 66 19.85 10.85 -17.85
N PHE A 67 21.01 11.34 -18.21
CA PHE A 67 21.47 11.40 -19.61
C PHE A 67 22.29 10.17 -20.02
N THR A 68 23.15 9.69 -19.13
CA THR A 68 24.18 8.70 -19.46
C THR A 68 23.83 7.28 -19.01
N GLY A 69 22.99 7.11 -18.01
CA GLY A 69 22.72 5.84 -17.33
C GLY A 69 23.87 5.36 -16.43
N ILE A 70 24.94 6.16 -16.26
CA ILE A 70 26.11 5.79 -15.44
C ILE A 70 25.84 6.09 -13.96
N SER A 71 25.99 5.08 -13.11
CA SER A 71 25.85 5.24 -11.67
C SER A 71 26.92 6.15 -11.08
N ASN A 72 26.57 6.87 -10.01
CA ASN A 72 27.45 7.84 -9.32
C ASN A 72 27.87 9.06 -10.17
N SER A 73 27.10 9.38 -11.21
CA SER A 73 27.30 10.60 -11.99
C SER A 73 27.07 11.86 -11.14
N PRO A 74 27.75 12.96 -11.43
CA PRO A 74 27.62 14.22 -10.69
C PRO A 74 26.27 14.89 -10.94
N MET A 75 25.99 15.92 -10.13
CA MET A 75 24.92 16.88 -10.40
C MET A 75 25.40 17.91 -11.42
N LEU A 76 24.64 18.08 -12.49
CA LEU A 76 24.82 19.14 -13.45
C LEU A 76 23.99 20.34 -13.07
N THR A 77 24.51 21.54 -13.31
CA THR A 77 23.81 22.82 -13.17
C THR A 77 23.76 23.49 -14.52
N LEU A 78 22.55 23.69 -15.04
CA LEU A 78 22.27 24.39 -16.29
C LEU A 78 21.76 25.79 -15.94
N CYS A 79 22.34 26.82 -16.58
CA CYS A 79 22.11 28.23 -16.20
C CYS A 79 21.52 29.08 -17.32
N SER A 80 21.19 28.48 -18.45
CA SER A 80 20.54 29.18 -19.58
C SER A 80 19.36 28.39 -20.13
N GLU A 81 18.41 29.08 -20.74
CA GLU A 81 17.26 28.45 -21.41
C GLU A 81 17.72 27.54 -22.56
N ASP A 82 18.77 27.92 -23.30
CA ASP A 82 19.29 27.14 -24.41
C ASP A 82 19.89 25.81 -23.94
N GLU A 83 20.72 25.84 -22.89
CA GLU A 83 21.26 24.60 -22.28
C GLU A 83 20.15 23.67 -21.77
N ILE A 84 19.14 24.25 -21.13
CA ILE A 84 18.00 23.50 -20.59
C ILE A 84 17.20 22.87 -21.73
N LYS A 85 16.95 23.63 -22.80
CA LYS A 85 16.22 23.18 -23.98
C LYS A 85 16.97 22.05 -24.69
N GLU A 86 18.26 22.20 -24.90
CA GLU A 86 19.08 21.18 -25.53
C GLU A 86 19.15 19.90 -24.68
N LYS A 87 19.51 20.03 -23.40
CA LYS A 87 19.81 18.88 -22.55
C LYS A 87 18.57 18.24 -21.94
N ILE A 88 17.61 19.02 -21.40
CA ILE A 88 16.44 18.42 -20.71
C ILE A 88 15.34 18.12 -21.71
N ILE A 89 14.91 19.08 -22.50
CA ILE A 89 13.79 18.88 -23.42
C ILE A 89 14.21 17.99 -24.58
N GLY A 90 15.36 18.24 -25.20
CA GLY A 90 15.89 17.45 -26.32
C GLY A 90 16.27 16.01 -25.95
N CYS A 91 16.53 15.73 -24.65
CA CYS A 91 16.87 14.39 -24.15
C CYS A 91 15.76 13.76 -23.29
N TYR A 92 14.54 14.28 -23.32
CA TYR A 92 13.49 13.87 -22.40
C TYR A 92 13.20 12.37 -22.40
N ASP A 93 13.15 11.72 -23.57
CA ASP A 93 12.93 10.27 -23.66
C ASP A 93 14.06 9.47 -23.00
N THR A 94 15.30 9.92 -23.11
CA THR A 94 16.46 9.32 -22.44
C THR A 94 16.35 9.49 -20.92
N ILE A 95 15.94 10.68 -20.47
CA ILE A 95 15.72 10.99 -19.06
C ILE A 95 14.63 10.09 -18.49
N LYS A 96 13.53 9.90 -19.20
CA LYS A 96 12.44 8.97 -18.81
C LYS A 96 12.95 7.54 -18.66
N ALA A 97 13.61 7.02 -19.69
CA ALA A 97 14.11 5.65 -19.70
C ALA A 97 15.09 5.37 -18.55
N ASN A 98 15.95 6.32 -18.22
CA ASN A 98 16.88 6.18 -17.11
C ASN A 98 16.21 6.42 -15.75
N SER A 99 15.20 7.28 -15.69
CA SER A 99 14.38 7.46 -14.47
C SER A 99 13.59 6.20 -14.14
N ASP A 100 13.03 5.51 -15.13
CA ASP A 100 12.32 4.23 -14.96
C ASP A 100 13.21 3.14 -14.35
N LYS A 101 14.49 3.13 -14.69
CA LYS A 101 15.48 2.21 -14.09
C LYS A 101 15.77 2.52 -12.62
N LYS A 102 15.65 3.78 -12.22
CA LYS A 102 15.89 4.25 -10.83
C LYS A 102 14.64 4.20 -9.96
N SER A 103 13.47 4.30 -10.57
CA SER A 103 12.20 4.27 -9.86
C SER A 103 11.81 2.82 -9.56
N ASN A 104 11.43 2.57 -8.31
CA ASN A 104 10.81 1.31 -7.93
C ASN A 104 9.28 1.40 -8.05
N GLU A 105 8.59 0.26 -7.88
CA GLU A 105 7.14 0.17 -8.02
C GLU A 105 6.39 1.07 -7.01
N GLU A 106 6.93 1.25 -5.80
CA GLU A 106 6.38 2.16 -4.79
C GLU A 106 6.40 3.62 -5.27
N LYS A 107 7.54 4.09 -5.78
CA LYS A 107 7.68 5.45 -6.32
C LYS A 107 6.81 5.70 -7.54
N LYS A 108 6.73 4.74 -8.45
CA LYS A 108 5.84 4.81 -9.62
C LYS A 108 4.37 4.90 -9.17
N SER A 109 4.00 4.13 -8.15
CA SER A 109 2.65 4.17 -7.57
C SER A 109 2.35 5.50 -6.88
N GLN A 110 3.29 6.07 -6.14
CA GLN A 110 3.16 7.40 -5.55
C GLN A 110 2.91 8.47 -6.64
N SER A 111 3.68 8.41 -7.74
CA SER A 111 3.49 9.30 -8.88
C SER A 111 2.14 9.11 -9.56
N ALA A 112 1.73 7.87 -9.79
CA ALA A 112 0.44 7.55 -10.39
C ALA A 112 -0.72 8.06 -9.53
N LEU A 113 -0.69 7.81 -8.21
CA LEU A 113 -1.70 8.34 -7.28
C LEU A 113 -1.78 9.86 -7.31
N PHE A 114 -0.63 10.53 -7.29
CA PHE A 114 -0.56 11.99 -7.34
C PHE A 114 -1.24 12.52 -8.60
N ILE A 115 -0.84 12.02 -9.75
CA ILE A 115 -1.33 12.49 -11.05
C ILE A 115 -2.81 12.15 -11.23
N MET A 116 -3.22 10.93 -10.91
CA MET A 116 -4.61 10.48 -11.07
C MET A 116 -5.58 11.34 -10.24
N ASN A 117 -5.25 11.60 -8.98
CA ASN A 117 -6.09 12.43 -8.13
C ASN A 117 -6.15 13.87 -8.62
N ASN A 118 -5.05 14.42 -9.12
CA ASN A 118 -5.02 15.81 -9.58
C ASN A 118 -5.71 15.99 -10.94
N ARG A 119 -5.62 15.02 -11.85
CA ARG A 119 -6.20 15.09 -13.20
C ARG A 119 -7.63 14.59 -13.30
N ASN A 120 -8.09 13.82 -12.32
CA ASN A 120 -9.47 13.32 -12.31
C ASN A 120 -10.38 14.31 -11.57
N VAL A 121 -11.31 14.93 -12.31
CA VAL A 121 -12.27 15.89 -11.72
C VAL A 121 -13.23 15.26 -10.71
N GLU A 122 -13.47 13.95 -10.83
CA GLU A 122 -14.32 13.20 -9.91
C GLU A 122 -13.60 12.83 -8.61
N SER A 123 -12.27 12.92 -8.58
CA SER A 123 -11.51 12.64 -7.34
C SER A 123 -11.82 13.66 -6.26
N GLU A 124 -12.09 13.19 -5.06
CA GLU A 124 -12.26 14.02 -3.86
C GLU A 124 -10.97 14.76 -3.50
N TRP A 125 -9.80 14.19 -3.83
CA TRP A 125 -8.51 14.65 -3.37
C TRP A 125 -7.72 15.39 -4.44
N TYR A 126 -6.96 16.40 -3.99
CA TYR A 126 -5.91 17.08 -4.75
C TYR A 126 -4.59 16.92 -4.00
N CYS A 127 -3.62 16.24 -4.59
CA CYS A 127 -2.29 16.04 -4.02
C CYS A 127 -1.46 17.32 -4.14
N THR A 128 -0.91 17.78 -3.04
CA THR A 128 -0.20 19.06 -2.97
C THR A 128 1.30 18.91 -2.88
N ASP A 129 1.79 17.80 -2.30
CA ASP A 129 3.22 17.57 -2.10
C ASP A 129 3.54 16.07 -2.08
N VAL A 130 4.78 15.75 -2.38
CA VAL A 130 5.37 14.42 -2.23
C VAL A 130 6.64 14.50 -1.40
N GLU A 131 6.97 13.38 -0.72
CA GLU A 131 8.20 13.29 0.09
C GLU A 131 8.35 14.49 1.04
N TRP A 132 7.25 14.91 1.68
CA TRP A 132 7.33 15.95 2.70
C TRP A 132 8.27 15.54 3.82
N ARG A 133 9.27 16.35 4.10
CA ARG A 133 10.30 15.99 5.06
C ARG A 133 10.44 17.03 6.15
N ARG A 134 10.54 16.55 7.39
CA ARG A 134 10.97 17.34 8.53
C ARG A 134 12.10 16.63 9.24
N PRO A 135 13.34 17.13 9.13
CA PRO A 135 14.46 16.60 9.89
C PRO A 135 14.28 16.90 11.37
N ALA A 136 14.90 16.06 12.20
CA ALA A 136 15.02 16.31 13.64
C ALA A 136 15.57 17.71 13.92
N ASP A 137 15.07 18.34 14.96
CA ASP A 137 15.57 19.64 15.44
C ASP A 137 15.98 19.53 16.92
N ALA A 138 16.51 20.61 17.48
CA ALA A 138 17.03 20.62 18.85
C ALA A 138 15.94 20.35 19.92
N GLU A 139 14.69 20.63 19.62
CA GLU A 139 13.56 20.41 20.53
C GLU A 139 12.99 19.00 20.43
N HIS A 140 13.07 18.39 19.22
CA HIS A 140 12.47 17.09 18.92
C HIS A 140 13.45 16.21 18.14
N LEU A 141 14.47 15.70 18.82
CA LEU A 141 15.53 14.86 18.23
C LEU A 141 15.02 13.51 17.74
N ASP A 142 13.91 13.03 18.28
CA ASP A 142 13.29 11.76 17.95
C ASP A 142 12.33 11.84 16.74
N PHE A 143 12.03 13.05 16.26
CA PHE A 143 11.16 13.24 15.10
C PHE A 143 11.97 13.57 13.85
N ASN A 144 12.04 12.59 12.94
CA ASN A 144 12.65 12.75 11.62
C ASN A 144 11.74 12.06 10.59
N ALA A 145 10.61 12.70 10.31
CA ALA A 145 9.60 12.13 9.45
C ALA A 145 9.77 12.52 7.99
N ARG A 146 9.40 11.60 7.12
CA ARG A 146 9.18 11.81 5.70
C ARG A 146 7.87 11.13 5.32
N PHE A 147 6.94 11.91 4.79
CA PHE A 147 5.63 11.43 4.33
C PHE A 147 5.58 11.39 2.81
N ASP A 148 5.00 10.33 2.27
CA ASP A 148 5.04 10.06 0.84
C ASP A 148 4.19 11.03 0.03
N ILE A 149 2.92 11.24 0.42
CA ILE A 149 1.98 12.11 -0.31
C ILE A 149 1.19 12.94 0.68
N ILE A 150 0.97 14.20 0.33
CA ILE A 150 0.09 15.12 1.03
C ILE A 150 -1.04 15.51 0.09
N ALA A 151 -2.27 15.40 0.57
CA ALA A 151 -3.46 15.75 -0.21
C ALA A 151 -4.44 16.60 0.61
N ILE A 152 -5.27 17.36 -0.09
CA ILE A 152 -6.39 18.13 0.47
C ILE A 152 -7.66 17.82 -0.33
N THR A 153 -8.82 17.80 0.32
CA THR A 153 -10.07 17.65 -0.42
C THR A 153 -10.34 18.85 -1.32
N LYS A 154 -10.77 18.60 -2.57
CA LYS A 154 -11.05 19.65 -3.56
C LYS A 154 -12.19 20.56 -3.14
N LYS A 155 -13.11 20.06 -2.32
CA LYS A 155 -14.31 20.78 -1.84
C LYS A 155 -14.39 20.79 -0.32
N SER A 156 -15.15 21.73 0.22
CA SER A 156 -15.45 21.78 1.66
C SER A 156 -16.26 20.54 2.09
N PRO A 157 -15.97 20.00 3.31
CA PRO A 157 -14.95 20.45 4.27
C PRO A 157 -13.53 20.12 3.77
N TYR A 158 -12.61 21.11 3.93
CA TYR A 158 -11.23 20.97 3.46
C TYR A 158 -10.41 20.14 4.45
N ARG A 159 -10.41 18.83 4.24
CA ARG A 159 -9.63 17.85 5.03
C ARG A 159 -8.24 17.70 4.43
N ILE A 160 -7.24 17.48 5.27
CA ILE A 160 -5.86 17.24 4.81
C ILE A 160 -5.49 15.81 5.14
N ALA A 161 -5.05 15.05 4.13
CA ALA A 161 -4.55 13.70 4.27
C ALA A 161 -3.01 13.69 4.25
N ILE A 162 -2.42 12.95 5.17
CA ILE A 162 -1.02 12.58 5.20
C ILE A 162 -0.97 11.09 4.90
N ILE A 163 -0.36 10.74 3.78
CA ILE A 163 -0.45 9.40 3.19
C ILE A 163 0.93 8.77 3.15
N GLU A 164 1.02 7.55 3.63
CA GLU A 164 2.14 6.66 3.45
C GLU A 164 1.72 5.53 2.52
N LEU A 165 2.49 5.27 1.47
CA LEU A 165 2.21 4.25 0.47
C LEU A 165 3.22 3.12 0.56
N LYS A 166 2.75 1.88 0.52
CA LYS A 166 3.56 0.67 0.47
C LYS A 166 3.15 -0.18 -0.72
N TYR A 167 4.14 -0.71 -1.44
CA TYR A 167 3.91 -1.55 -2.60
C TYR A 167 4.44 -2.97 -2.35
N GLY A 168 3.55 -3.96 -2.50
CA GLY A 168 3.87 -5.36 -2.31
C GLY A 168 4.06 -5.78 -0.85
N ARG A 169 4.13 -7.08 -0.65
CA ARG A 169 4.11 -7.70 0.70
C ARG A 169 5.35 -7.37 1.55
N LYS A 170 6.49 -7.10 0.92
CA LYS A 170 7.76 -6.89 1.64
C LYS A 170 7.89 -5.49 2.22
N ALA A 171 7.19 -4.52 1.65
CA ALA A 171 7.32 -3.11 2.02
C ALA A 171 6.66 -2.75 3.36
N VAL A 172 5.83 -3.64 3.91
CA VAL A 172 5.02 -3.35 5.10
C VAL A 172 5.74 -3.58 6.43
N GLY A 173 6.85 -4.31 6.42
CA GLY A 173 7.62 -4.66 7.61
C GLY A 173 9.02 -4.02 7.64
N GLY A 174 9.79 -4.31 8.70
CA GLY A 174 11.16 -3.82 8.88
C GLY A 174 11.24 -2.40 9.42
N ASP A 175 12.44 -1.81 9.35
CA ASP A 175 12.77 -0.52 9.97
C ASP A 175 12.07 0.68 9.31
N SER A 176 11.66 0.55 8.05
CA SER A 176 10.87 1.53 7.30
C SER A 176 9.44 1.06 7.01
N GLY A 177 8.97 0.07 7.75
CA GLY A 177 7.63 -0.47 7.62
C GLY A 177 6.54 0.39 8.30
N ILE A 178 5.33 -0.11 8.25
CA ILE A 178 4.12 0.57 8.76
C ILE A 178 4.28 1.04 10.21
N ARG A 179 4.91 0.23 11.07
CA ARG A 179 5.16 0.59 12.48
C ARG A 179 5.90 1.92 12.62
N LYS A 180 6.96 2.12 11.83
CA LYS A 180 7.73 3.36 11.87
C LYS A 180 6.88 4.57 11.50
N HIS A 181 6.05 4.43 10.47
CA HIS A 181 5.17 5.52 10.02
C HIS A 181 4.05 5.83 11.01
N ILE A 182 3.51 4.82 11.72
CA ILE A 182 2.58 5.05 12.83
C ILE A 182 3.28 5.85 13.95
N GLU A 183 4.54 5.54 14.26
CA GLU A 183 5.31 6.34 15.22
C GLU A 183 5.49 7.78 14.74
N ASP A 184 5.79 7.97 13.45
CA ASP A 184 5.95 9.31 12.87
C ASP A 184 4.63 10.09 12.91
N PHE A 185 3.49 9.46 12.63
CA PHE A 185 2.17 10.07 12.75
C PHE A 185 1.85 10.46 14.20
N TYR A 186 2.15 9.59 15.16
CA TYR A 186 1.98 9.88 16.56
C TYR A 186 2.81 11.08 17.01
N LEU A 187 4.11 11.10 16.69
CA LEU A 187 5.00 12.19 17.05
C LEU A 187 4.63 13.50 16.36
N PHE A 188 4.14 13.43 15.10
CA PHE A 188 3.61 14.59 14.38
C PHE A 188 2.45 15.25 15.14
N GLY A 189 1.51 14.45 15.65
CA GLY A 189 0.41 14.92 16.46
C GLY A 189 0.87 15.43 17.84
N LYS A 190 1.69 14.64 18.53
CA LYS A 190 2.22 14.95 19.87
C LYS A 190 2.96 16.29 19.92
N TYR A 191 3.75 16.59 18.88
CA TYR A 191 4.51 17.84 18.81
C TYR A 191 3.75 18.97 18.10
N ASN A 192 2.47 18.79 17.86
CA ASN A 192 1.57 19.80 17.28
C ASN A 192 2.11 20.43 15.98
N TYR A 193 2.69 19.60 15.11
CA TYR A 193 3.23 20.08 13.83
C TYR A 193 2.14 20.48 12.83
N PHE A 194 0.88 20.18 13.10
CA PHE A 194 -0.19 20.37 12.12
C PHE A 194 -0.42 21.85 11.75
N GLU A 195 -0.30 22.76 12.70
CA GLU A 195 -0.49 24.19 12.42
C GLU A 195 0.61 24.77 11.49
N ILE A 196 1.84 24.32 11.65
CA ILE A 196 2.94 24.68 10.72
C ILE A 196 2.66 24.07 9.35
N PHE A 197 2.22 22.82 9.35
CA PHE A 197 1.90 22.05 8.15
C PHE A 197 0.77 22.68 7.34
N LYS A 198 -0.32 23.13 7.97
CA LYS A 198 -1.41 23.86 7.31
C LYS A 198 -0.92 25.15 6.62
N ARG A 199 -0.02 25.91 7.27
CA ARG A 199 0.58 27.11 6.67
C ARG A 199 1.42 26.79 5.45
N GLU A 200 2.23 25.73 5.52
CA GLU A 200 3.01 25.24 4.38
C GLU A 200 2.08 24.78 3.23
N THR A 201 1.04 24.01 3.54
CA THR A 201 0.04 23.58 2.56
C THR A 201 -0.62 24.77 1.87
N LYS A 202 -1.05 25.79 2.63
CA LYS A 202 -1.65 27.00 2.04
C LYS A 202 -0.68 27.75 1.13
N ALA A 203 0.59 27.86 1.50
CA ALA A 203 1.60 28.49 0.67
C ALA A 203 1.85 27.70 -0.63
N ILE A 204 1.88 26.35 -0.55
CA ILE A 204 1.98 25.48 -1.71
C ILE A 204 0.77 25.65 -2.64
N LEU A 205 -0.45 25.64 -2.10
CA LEU A 205 -1.68 25.84 -2.88
C LEU A 205 -1.66 27.17 -3.64
N ASN A 206 -1.19 28.26 -3.01
CA ASN A 206 -1.09 29.54 -3.65
C ASN A 206 -0.15 29.53 -4.88
N ASN A 207 0.97 28.79 -4.81
CA ASN A 207 1.86 28.67 -5.96
C ASN A 207 1.31 27.69 -7.02
N LEU A 208 0.70 26.57 -6.60
CA LEU A 208 0.13 25.59 -7.53
C LEU A 208 -1.09 26.16 -8.28
N SER A 209 -1.85 27.08 -7.67
CA SER A 209 -2.99 27.72 -8.33
C SER A 209 -2.60 28.48 -9.61
N ASP A 210 -1.35 28.92 -9.71
CA ASP A 210 -0.79 29.60 -10.88
C ASP A 210 -0.06 28.66 -11.83
N LEU A 211 0.44 27.52 -11.32
CA LEU A 211 1.31 26.60 -12.05
C LEU A 211 0.60 25.37 -12.60
N ASP A 212 -0.43 24.88 -11.93
CA ASP A 212 -1.16 23.69 -12.40
C ASP A 212 -2.43 24.08 -13.15
N PRO A 213 -2.52 23.83 -14.47
CA PRO A 213 -3.71 24.16 -15.25
C PRO A 213 -5.00 23.44 -14.80
N ASP A 214 -4.85 22.28 -14.11
CA ASP A 214 -5.97 21.49 -13.60
C ASP A 214 -6.25 21.77 -12.12
N PHE A 215 -5.70 22.87 -11.58
CA PHE A 215 -5.88 23.26 -10.19
C PHE A 215 -7.37 23.51 -9.87
N PRO A 216 -7.93 22.89 -8.82
CA PRO A 216 -9.34 23.04 -8.47
C PRO A 216 -9.67 24.50 -8.11
N GLU A 217 -10.71 25.05 -8.75
CA GLU A 217 -11.09 26.45 -8.56
C GLU A 217 -11.42 26.78 -7.08
N GLU A 218 -12.09 25.83 -6.41
CA GLU A 218 -12.48 25.96 -5.01
C GLU A 218 -11.28 26.11 -4.07
N LEU A 219 -10.13 25.51 -4.42
CA LEU A 219 -8.92 25.58 -3.60
C LEU A 219 -8.16 26.91 -3.73
N LYS A 220 -8.39 27.71 -4.77
CA LYS A 220 -7.74 29.01 -4.93
C LYS A 220 -8.02 29.95 -3.75
N HIS A 221 -9.23 29.88 -3.21
CA HIS A 221 -9.69 30.80 -2.17
C HIS A 221 -9.78 30.17 -0.78
N VAL A 222 -9.32 28.93 -0.61
CA VAL A 222 -9.36 28.26 0.70
C VAL A 222 -8.51 29.04 1.72
N ARG A 223 -9.08 29.29 2.89
CA ARG A 223 -8.38 29.90 4.02
C ARG A 223 -8.02 28.83 5.05
N MET A 224 -7.00 29.13 5.86
CA MET A 224 -6.52 28.17 6.89
C MET A 224 -7.60 27.85 7.94
N ASP A 225 -8.47 28.79 8.25
CA ASP A 225 -9.57 28.59 9.20
C ASP A 225 -10.69 27.67 8.65
N GLN A 226 -10.73 27.47 7.33
CA GLN A 226 -11.65 26.53 6.67
C GLN A 226 -11.08 25.12 6.56
N MET A 227 -9.77 24.96 6.76
CA MET A 227 -9.14 23.64 6.78
C MET A 227 -9.45 22.92 8.09
N ALA A 228 -9.58 21.60 8.02
CA ALA A 228 -9.81 20.75 9.19
C ALA A 228 -8.79 21.06 10.31
N SER A 229 -9.24 20.94 11.56
CA SER A 229 -8.38 21.15 12.73
C SER A 229 -7.38 20.00 12.96
N LYS A 230 -7.60 18.86 12.34
CA LYS A 230 -6.82 17.63 12.50
C LYS A 230 -6.51 17.03 11.13
N PRO A 231 -5.32 16.42 10.92
CA PRO A 231 -5.05 15.68 9.70
C PRO A 231 -5.73 14.31 9.73
N GLU A 232 -5.93 13.73 8.57
CA GLU A 232 -6.25 12.33 8.40
C GLU A 232 -4.97 11.58 8.03
N PHE A 233 -4.68 10.49 8.73
CA PHE A 233 -3.53 9.65 8.42
C PHE A 233 -3.97 8.42 7.66
N TYR A 234 -3.27 8.14 6.56
CA TYR A 234 -3.55 7.00 5.71
C TYR A 234 -2.30 6.15 5.52
N ILE A 235 -2.49 4.85 5.57
CA ILE A 235 -1.52 3.88 5.07
C ILE A 235 -2.19 3.14 3.92
N ILE A 236 -1.71 3.39 2.70
CA ILE A 236 -2.19 2.75 1.48
C ILE A 236 -1.23 1.65 1.11
N THR A 237 -1.74 0.43 0.93
CA THR A 237 -0.94 -0.67 0.41
C THR A 237 -1.47 -1.11 -0.95
N LEU A 238 -0.60 -1.18 -1.94
CA LEU A 238 -0.89 -1.69 -3.28
C LEU A 238 -0.25 -3.06 -3.48
N ASP A 239 -0.75 -3.83 -4.45
CA ASP A 239 -0.35 -5.23 -4.68
C ASP A 239 -0.44 -6.08 -3.40
N ASN A 240 -1.45 -5.79 -2.61
CA ASN A 240 -1.78 -6.47 -1.37
C ASN A 240 -3.28 -6.76 -1.32
N ASN A 241 -3.63 -7.96 -0.84
CA ASN A 241 -5.01 -8.33 -0.60
C ASN A 241 -5.24 -8.49 0.92
N ALA A 242 -6.17 -7.71 1.47
CA ALA A 242 -6.48 -7.73 2.89
C ALA A 242 -6.90 -9.14 3.39
N TYR A 243 -7.60 -9.90 2.55
CA TYR A 243 -8.01 -11.28 2.88
C TYR A 243 -6.83 -12.25 2.90
N ASP A 244 -5.87 -12.09 1.99
CA ASP A 244 -4.64 -12.89 2.01
C ASP A 244 -3.81 -12.63 3.26
N THR A 245 -3.98 -11.48 3.87
CA THR A 245 -3.27 -11.07 5.07
C THR A 245 -3.82 -11.74 6.32
N LEU A 246 -5.09 -12.13 6.34
CA LEU A 246 -5.71 -12.83 7.47
C LEU A 246 -5.21 -14.27 7.63
N CYS A 247 -4.79 -14.89 6.52
CA CYS A 247 -4.40 -16.31 6.48
C CYS A 247 -2.91 -16.55 6.69
N THR A 248 -2.06 -15.52 6.66
CA THR A 248 -0.60 -15.66 6.77
C THR A 248 0.07 -14.57 7.57
N PRO A 249 -0.01 -14.68 8.89
CA PRO A 249 0.43 -13.65 9.84
C PRO A 249 1.84 -13.10 9.65
N LYS A 250 2.77 -13.92 9.18
CA LYS A 250 4.19 -13.53 9.08
C LYS A 250 4.61 -12.93 7.73
N GLN A 251 3.72 -12.93 6.74
CA GLN A 251 4.08 -12.56 5.37
C GLN A 251 3.23 -11.42 4.79
N THR A 252 2.23 -10.96 5.53
CA THR A 252 1.21 -10.06 5.02
C THR A 252 0.83 -9.00 6.04
N VAL A 253 0.29 -7.87 5.57
CA VAL A 253 -0.08 -6.73 6.41
C VAL A 253 -1.11 -7.12 7.47
N GLY A 254 -2.16 -7.84 7.11
CA GLY A 254 -3.22 -8.23 8.04
C GLY A 254 -2.74 -9.17 9.12
N GLY A 255 -1.84 -10.10 8.79
CA GLY A 255 -1.22 -10.93 9.80
C GLY A 255 -0.45 -10.12 10.85
N TYR A 256 0.24 -9.06 10.43
CA TYR A 256 0.89 -8.16 11.37
C TYR A 256 -0.10 -7.35 12.20
N LEU A 257 -1.18 -6.91 11.60
CA LEU A 257 -2.20 -6.12 12.27
C LEU A 257 -2.97 -6.92 13.31
N PHE A 258 -3.33 -8.16 12.97
CA PHE A 258 -4.29 -8.91 13.75
C PHE A 258 -3.67 -9.95 14.68
N ASP A 259 -2.55 -10.57 14.27
CA ASP A 259 -1.96 -11.67 15.02
C ASP A 259 -0.69 -11.28 15.80
N ASP A 260 0.01 -10.24 15.37
CA ASP A 260 1.24 -9.79 16.01
C ASP A 260 1.24 -8.27 16.20
N ALA A 261 0.33 -7.79 17.05
CA ALA A 261 0.29 -6.40 17.49
C ALA A 261 1.63 -5.94 18.12
N THR A 262 2.50 -6.88 18.51
CA THR A 262 3.83 -6.54 19.03
C THR A 262 4.70 -5.86 18.00
N ARG A 263 4.49 -6.10 16.72
CA ARG A 263 5.19 -5.41 15.64
C ARG A 263 4.79 -3.95 15.46
N TRP A 264 3.62 -3.59 15.95
CA TRP A 264 3.09 -2.22 16.01
C TRP A 264 3.48 -1.52 17.31
N ASN A 265 3.92 -2.30 18.31
CA ASN A 265 4.37 -1.78 19.57
C ASN A 265 5.66 -0.99 19.36
N SER A 266 5.61 0.26 19.73
CA SER A 266 6.76 1.13 19.84
C SER A 266 6.92 1.54 21.29
N PRO A 267 8.16 1.77 21.78
CA PRO A 267 8.38 2.42 23.08
C PRO A 267 7.69 3.79 23.17
N ARG A 268 7.41 4.42 22.02
CA ARG A 268 6.78 5.75 21.91
C ARG A 268 5.26 5.68 21.73
N VAL A 269 4.77 4.58 21.16
CA VAL A 269 3.34 4.37 20.89
C VAL A 269 2.95 3.04 21.49
N SER A 270 2.20 3.04 22.56
CA SER A 270 1.75 1.82 23.26
C SER A 270 0.66 1.07 22.49
N CYS A 271 0.90 0.73 21.21
CA CYS A 271 -0.03 -0.06 20.40
C CYS A 271 0.16 -1.54 20.67
N LYS A 272 -0.72 -2.15 21.42
CA LYS A 272 -0.69 -3.58 21.74
C LYS A 272 -1.69 -4.42 20.96
N THR A 273 -2.74 -3.77 20.45
CA THR A 273 -3.83 -4.40 19.70
C THR A 273 -4.21 -3.53 18.51
N VAL A 274 -5.01 -4.09 17.59
CA VAL A 274 -5.49 -3.31 16.43
C VAL A 274 -6.27 -2.08 16.89
N GLU A 275 -7.09 -2.20 17.94
CA GLU A 275 -7.87 -1.07 18.46
C GLU A 275 -6.98 0.06 19.00
N SER A 276 -5.80 -0.26 19.51
CA SER A 276 -4.88 0.75 20.02
C SER A 276 -4.12 1.50 18.90
N VAL A 277 -4.21 1.04 17.67
CA VAL A 277 -3.72 1.77 16.49
C VAL A 277 -4.67 2.91 16.12
N PHE A 278 -5.96 2.74 16.40
CA PHE A 278 -7.01 3.71 16.10
C PHE A 278 -7.32 4.57 17.34
N GLY A 279 -6.66 5.68 17.45
CA GLY A 279 -6.86 6.63 18.54
C GLY A 279 -6.97 8.06 18.06
N ASP A 280 -7.39 8.97 18.92
CA ASP A 280 -7.37 10.39 18.60
C ASP A 280 -5.93 10.92 18.65
N VAL A 281 -5.40 11.25 17.49
CA VAL A 281 -4.03 11.76 17.32
C VAL A 281 -3.79 13.12 17.99
N THR A 282 -4.85 13.80 18.33
CA THR A 282 -4.79 15.18 18.81
C THR A 282 -4.95 15.30 20.31
N ASP A 283 -5.24 14.21 21.01
CA ASP A 283 -5.23 14.20 22.48
C ASP A 283 -3.78 14.03 22.97
N PRO A 284 -3.15 15.06 23.54
CA PRO A 284 -1.77 14.97 24.02
C PRO A 284 -1.62 13.99 25.20
N ASN A 285 -2.71 13.59 25.83
CA ASN A 285 -2.73 12.59 26.90
C ASN A 285 -3.03 11.18 26.38
N ASN A 286 -3.28 11.03 25.08
CA ASN A 286 -3.60 9.76 24.46
C ASN A 286 -2.37 9.23 23.71
N ASP A 287 -1.88 8.07 24.10
CA ASP A 287 -0.75 7.38 23.45
C ASP A 287 -1.16 6.67 22.14
N LYS A 288 -2.22 7.13 21.49
CA LYS A 288 -2.80 6.51 20.31
C LYS A 288 -2.86 7.47 19.15
N VAL A 289 -2.85 6.89 17.95
CA VAL A 289 -3.04 7.60 16.69
C VAL A 289 -4.11 6.89 15.86
N TYR A 290 -5.03 7.66 15.31
CA TYR A 290 -6.03 7.14 14.38
C TYR A 290 -5.47 7.09 12.97
N VAL A 291 -5.40 5.89 12.37
CA VAL A 291 -4.87 5.67 11.02
C VAL A 291 -5.91 4.93 10.19
N LYS A 292 -6.17 5.41 8.98
CA LYS A 292 -6.98 4.72 7.99
C LYS A 292 -6.08 3.82 7.15
N PHE A 293 -6.41 2.53 7.12
CA PHE A 293 -5.69 1.54 6.33
C PHE A 293 -6.48 1.20 5.08
N LEU A 294 -5.85 1.37 3.92
CA LEU A 294 -6.42 1.06 2.62
C LEU A 294 -5.59 -0.06 2.00
N PHE A 295 -6.14 -1.27 2.01
CA PHE A 295 -5.50 -2.42 1.37
C PHE A 295 -6.08 -2.61 -0.02
N SER A 296 -5.25 -2.56 -1.05
CA SER A 296 -5.69 -2.72 -2.43
C SER A 296 -4.90 -3.83 -3.13
N PRO A 297 -5.57 -4.76 -3.83
CA PRO A 297 -4.93 -5.70 -4.72
C PRO A 297 -4.46 -5.05 -6.03
N LYS A 298 -4.76 -3.77 -6.25
CA LYS A 298 -4.40 -3.05 -7.48
C LYS A 298 -2.89 -2.92 -7.63
N THR A 299 -2.43 -3.11 -8.85
CA THR A 299 -1.05 -2.93 -9.28
C THR A 299 -0.84 -1.53 -9.87
N ILE A 300 0.39 -1.22 -10.28
CA ILE A 300 0.69 0.02 -11.00
C ILE A 300 0.00 0.04 -12.37
N GLU A 301 -0.06 -1.11 -13.04
CA GLU A 301 -0.70 -1.27 -14.33
C GLU A 301 -2.18 -0.93 -14.23
N ASP A 302 -2.86 -1.46 -13.20
CA ASP A 302 -4.25 -1.13 -12.90
C ASP A 302 -4.44 0.38 -12.68
N LEU A 303 -3.50 1.02 -11.95
CA LEU A 303 -3.56 2.47 -11.73
C LEU A 303 -3.39 3.28 -13.01
N LYS A 304 -2.56 2.84 -13.94
CA LYS A 304 -2.36 3.53 -15.23
C LYS A 304 -3.57 3.44 -16.14
N GLU A 305 -4.29 2.33 -16.10
CA GLU A 305 -5.48 2.10 -16.93
C GLU A 305 -6.76 2.71 -16.35
N MET A 306 -6.80 2.94 -15.04
CA MET A 306 -7.99 3.34 -14.31
C MET A 306 -8.01 4.84 -14.00
N TYR A 307 -7.97 5.69 -15.03
CA TYR A 307 -7.96 7.14 -14.89
C TYR A 307 -9.23 7.76 -14.25
N LYS A 308 -10.23 6.96 -13.92
CA LYS A 308 -11.45 7.41 -13.21
C LYS A 308 -11.52 6.94 -11.76
N ILE A 309 -10.52 6.21 -11.26
CA ILE A 309 -10.56 5.70 -9.90
C ILE A 309 -9.74 6.58 -8.99
N ASP A 310 -10.44 7.21 -8.07
CA ASP A 310 -9.86 7.78 -6.87
C ASP A 310 -9.50 6.63 -5.92
N ILE A 311 -8.24 6.22 -5.95
CA ILE A 311 -7.81 5.06 -5.15
C ILE A 311 -7.93 5.33 -3.64
N ILE A 312 -7.92 6.59 -3.24
CA ILE A 312 -8.12 6.97 -1.84
C ILE A 312 -9.56 6.68 -1.41
N ASN A 313 -10.52 6.76 -2.34
CA ASN A 313 -11.93 6.52 -2.05
C ASN A 313 -12.38 5.11 -2.46
N ASP A 314 -12.04 4.67 -3.67
CA ASP A 314 -12.65 3.48 -4.29
C ASP A 314 -11.97 2.16 -3.94
N ALA A 315 -10.71 2.19 -3.53
CA ALA A 315 -9.97 0.99 -3.16
C ALA A 315 -9.89 0.80 -1.65
N MET A 316 -10.75 1.48 -0.90
CA MET A 316 -10.80 1.33 0.55
C MET A 316 -11.36 -0.03 0.92
N TYR A 317 -10.54 -0.80 1.60
CA TYR A 317 -11.00 -1.90 2.43
C TYR A 317 -10.93 -1.39 3.87
N ASP A 318 -12.09 -1.20 4.48
CA ASP A 318 -12.13 -1.05 5.92
C ASP A 318 -11.46 -2.27 6.55
N LEU A 319 -10.64 -2.04 7.56
CA LEU A 319 -10.15 -3.16 8.35
C LEU A 319 -11.36 -3.91 8.88
N PRO A 320 -11.42 -5.25 8.73
CA PRO A 320 -12.49 -6.04 9.31
C PRO A 320 -12.60 -5.71 10.77
N SER A 321 -13.82 -5.52 11.28
CA SER A 321 -14.04 -5.32 12.72
C SER A 321 -13.46 -6.51 13.47
N ARG A 322 -13.00 -6.27 14.70
CA ARG A 322 -12.50 -7.35 15.57
C ARG A 322 -13.51 -8.48 15.76
N GLU A 323 -14.80 -8.18 15.73
CA GLU A 323 -15.87 -9.16 15.83
C GLU A 323 -15.88 -10.13 14.66
N GLN A 324 -15.59 -9.66 13.43
CA GLN A 324 -15.41 -10.53 12.27
C GLN A 324 -14.13 -11.37 12.38
N HIS A 325 -13.13 -10.88 13.09
CA HIS A 325 -11.86 -11.56 13.31
C HIS A 325 -11.93 -12.60 14.44
N THR A 326 -12.70 -12.34 15.50
CA THR A 326 -12.86 -13.26 16.64
C THR A 326 -13.75 -14.45 16.32
N SER A 327 -14.52 -14.43 15.24
CA SER A 327 -15.24 -15.60 14.74
C SER A 327 -14.33 -16.61 14.01
N MET A 328 -13.08 -16.25 13.69
CA MET A 328 -12.09 -17.18 13.23
C MET A 328 -11.65 -18.11 14.39
N PRO A 329 -11.61 -19.43 14.21
CA PRO A 329 -11.19 -20.33 15.28
C PRO A 329 -9.79 -19.94 15.78
N LYS A 330 -9.66 -19.65 17.07
CA LYS A 330 -8.34 -19.51 17.71
C LYS A 330 -7.67 -20.89 17.68
N TYR A 331 -6.80 -21.10 16.71
CA TYR A 331 -5.93 -22.27 16.77
C TYR A 331 -5.00 -22.10 17.99
N SER A 332 -5.10 -23.01 18.93
CA SER A 332 -4.18 -23.06 20.06
C SER A 332 -2.76 -23.32 19.51
N ASN A 333 -1.86 -22.36 19.74
CA ASN A 333 -0.47 -22.41 19.29
C ASN A 333 0.39 -23.46 20.02
N ASN A 334 -0.13 -24.64 20.27
CA ASN A 334 0.59 -25.72 20.94
C ASN A 334 1.05 -26.82 19.99
N SER A 335 1.48 -26.46 18.77
CA SER A 335 2.21 -27.40 17.94
C SER A 335 3.46 -26.76 17.36
N THR A 336 4.59 -27.34 17.68
CA THR A 336 5.88 -27.18 17.00
C THR A 336 5.78 -27.72 15.57
N GLU A 337 4.88 -27.16 14.75
CA GLU A 337 4.73 -27.54 13.36
C GLU A 337 5.50 -26.61 12.43
N ARG A 338 6.37 -27.25 11.65
CA ARG A 338 7.04 -26.70 10.48
C ARG A 338 6.05 -25.97 9.57
N THR A 339 6.45 -24.81 9.09
CA THR A 339 5.76 -23.91 8.18
C THR A 339 4.92 -24.61 7.10
N SER A 340 3.61 -24.74 7.35
CA SER A 340 2.67 -25.15 6.31
C SER A 340 2.38 -23.94 5.40
N SER A 341 2.25 -24.17 4.07
CA SER A 341 1.98 -23.14 3.09
C SER A 341 0.66 -22.39 3.39
N ASN A 342 0.56 -21.15 2.98
CA ASN A 342 -0.65 -20.33 3.08
C ASN A 342 -1.92 -21.02 2.57
N TYR A 343 -1.78 -21.75 1.47
CA TYR A 343 -2.85 -22.50 0.85
C TYR A 343 -3.45 -23.54 1.80
N LYS A 344 -2.61 -24.32 2.49
CA LYS A 344 -3.07 -25.37 3.41
C LYS A 344 -3.93 -24.80 4.55
N LYS A 345 -3.57 -23.66 5.11
CA LYS A 345 -4.35 -23.02 6.19
C LYS A 345 -5.68 -22.45 5.70
N LYS A 346 -5.69 -21.80 4.54
CA LYS A 346 -6.91 -21.30 3.91
C LYS A 346 -7.88 -22.44 3.62
N GLU A 347 -7.35 -23.50 3.03
CA GLU A 347 -8.15 -24.66 2.70
C GLU A 347 -8.69 -25.35 3.95
N GLN A 348 -7.90 -25.42 5.01
CA GLN A 348 -8.34 -25.96 6.30
C GLN A 348 -9.53 -25.18 6.88
N VAL A 349 -9.49 -23.86 6.88
CA VAL A 349 -10.61 -23.03 7.34
C VAL A 349 -11.84 -23.25 6.46
N ARG A 350 -11.68 -23.23 5.15
CA ARG A 350 -12.77 -23.44 4.19
C ARG A 350 -13.43 -24.81 4.37
N GLN A 351 -12.62 -25.85 4.53
CA GLN A 351 -13.12 -27.22 4.72
C GLN A 351 -13.82 -27.41 6.08
N LEU A 352 -13.31 -26.77 7.14
CA LEU A 352 -13.99 -26.75 8.43
C LEU A 352 -15.35 -26.06 8.38
N GLU A 353 -15.46 -24.97 7.65
CA GLU A 353 -16.74 -24.27 7.43
C GLU A 353 -17.71 -25.15 6.64
N LEU A 354 -17.23 -25.78 5.57
CA LEU A 354 -18.03 -26.73 4.80
C LEU A 354 -18.53 -27.88 5.68
N MET A 355 -17.66 -28.47 6.49
CA MET A 355 -18.00 -29.57 7.38
C MET A 355 -19.07 -29.18 8.40
N LYS A 356 -19.03 -27.95 8.92
CA LYS A 356 -19.99 -27.43 9.91
C LYS A 356 -21.33 -27.01 9.28
N ASN A 357 -21.33 -26.59 8.05
CA ASN A 357 -22.46 -25.92 7.41
C ASN A 357 -23.16 -26.76 6.33
N THR A 358 -22.66 -27.96 6.01
CA THR A 358 -23.22 -28.78 4.93
C THR A 358 -23.39 -30.24 5.36
N THR A 359 -24.16 -31.00 4.61
CA THR A 359 -24.33 -32.46 4.77
C THR A 359 -23.28 -33.28 4.00
N LEU A 360 -22.29 -32.60 3.37
CA LEU A 360 -21.27 -33.27 2.53
C LEU A 360 -20.47 -34.36 3.26
N PHE A 361 -20.35 -34.26 4.55
CA PHE A 361 -19.65 -35.25 5.38
C PHE A 361 -20.62 -36.09 6.22
N HIS A 362 -21.85 -36.28 5.75
CA HIS A 362 -22.89 -37.10 6.39
C HIS A 362 -23.16 -36.79 7.86
N GLY A 363 -22.98 -35.51 8.24
CA GLY A 363 -23.16 -35.03 9.62
C GLY A 363 -21.96 -35.24 10.52
N ASP A 364 -20.83 -35.75 9.98
CA ASP A 364 -19.57 -35.81 10.70
C ASP A 364 -18.99 -34.40 10.86
N CYS A 365 -18.95 -33.90 12.09
CA CYS A 365 -18.49 -32.55 12.45
C CYS A 365 -17.01 -32.54 12.86
N GLY A 366 -16.26 -33.61 12.64
CA GLY A 366 -14.86 -33.68 13.01
C GLY A 366 -14.64 -34.17 14.46
N GLY A 367 -13.40 -34.08 14.90
CA GLY A 367 -12.99 -34.61 16.20
C GLY A 367 -12.38 -36.03 16.12
N GLY A 368 -12.07 -36.47 14.91
CA GLY A 368 -11.37 -37.74 14.69
C GLY A 368 -9.88 -37.68 15.09
N GLU A 369 -9.29 -38.85 15.25
CA GLU A 369 -7.90 -39.01 15.68
C GLU A 369 -6.94 -39.09 14.49
N PHE A 370 -5.86 -38.30 14.52
CA PHE A 370 -4.76 -38.42 13.58
C PHE A 370 -3.43 -38.17 14.29
N LEU A 371 -2.47 -39.08 14.07
CA LEU A 371 -1.17 -39.09 14.76
C LEU A 371 -1.31 -39.04 16.31
N ASN A 372 -2.21 -39.88 16.86
CA ASN A 372 -2.48 -39.97 18.30
C ASN A 372 -2.98 -38.64 18.95
N LYS A 373 -3.60 -37.81 18.17
CA LYS A 373 -4.23 -36.58 18.66
C LYS A 373 -5.58 -36.34 17.98
N THR A 374 -6.53 -35.80 18.73
CA THR A 374 -7.83 -35.44 18.22
C THR A 374 -7.74 -34.06 17.52
N TRP A 375 -8.32 -33.97 16.31
CA TRP A 375 -8.31 -32.78 15.51
C TRP A 375 -9.69 -32.40 14.97
N GLU A 376 -10.06 -31.15 14.99
CA GLU A 376 -11.33 -30.69 14.41
C GLU A 376 -11.46 -30.99 12.91
N PHE A 377 -10.35 -30.99 12.18
CA PHE A 377 -10.31 -31.25 10.75
C PHE A 377 -10.14 -32.73 10.38
N CYS A 378 -10.26 -33.63 11.34
CA CYS A 378 -10.28 -35.08 11.11
C CYS A 378 -11.67 -35.62 11.37
N LEU A 379 -12.21 -36.29 10.37
CA LEU A 379 -13.52 -36.94 10.47
C LEU A 379 -13.47 -38.15 11.44
N LEU A 380 -14.58 -38.41 12.09
CA LEU A 380 -14.75 -39.61 12.93
C LEU A 380 -14.77 -40.88 12.06
N ASP A 381 -15.46 -40.81 10.91
CA ASP A 381 -15.45 -41.88 9.91
C ASP A 381 -14.68 -41.40 8.65
N SER A 382 -13.56 -42.07 8.36
CA SER A 382 -12.70 -41.74 7.22
C SER A 382 -13.39 -41.95 5.87
N ARG A 383 -14.42 -42.77 5.78
CA ARG A 383 -15.20 -42.97 4.54
C ARG A 383 -15.94 -41.72 4.12
N ASN A 384 -16.38 -40.92 5.07
CA ASN A 384 -17.08 -39.65 4.82
C ASN A 384 -16.19 -38.58 4.13
N ASN A 385 -14.88 -38.84 4.02
CA ASN A 385 -13.95 -37.95 3.34
C ASN A 385 -13.95 -38.10 1.81
N ILE A 386 -14.48 -39.21 1.29
CA ILE A 386 -14.69 -39.45 -0.15
C ILE A 386 -16.18 -39.37 -0.42
N PHE A 387 -16.57 -38.79 -1.57
CA PHE A 387 -17.97 -38.68 -1.97
C PHE A 387 -18.63 -40.05 -1.99
N GLU A 388 -19.85 -40.13 -1.47
CA GLU A 388 -20.63 -41.39 -1.32
C GLU A 388 -20.74 -42.17 -2.62
N ASP A 389 -20.97 -41.49 -3.73
CA ASP A 389 -21.16 -42.09 -5.06
C ASP A 389 -19.91 -42.78 -5.60
N ILE A 390 -18.72 -42.53 -5.07
CA ILE A 390 -17.45 -43.03 -5.57
C ILE A 390 -16.61 -43.79 -4.53
N VAL A 391 -16.99 -43.78 -3.26
CA VAL A 391 -16.13 -44.29 -2.18
C VAL A 391 -15.85 -45.81 -2.30
N ASP A 392 -16.86 -46.60 -2.62
CA ASP A 392 -16.68 -48.06 -2.77
C ASP A 392 -15.85 -48.38 -4.01
N ASP A 393 -16.13 -47.73 -5.13
CA ASP A 393 -15.34 -47.88 -6.36
C ASP A 393 -13.87 -47.44 -6.15
N CYS A 394 -13.61 -46.43 -5.37
CA CYS A 394 -12.25 -46.00 -5.01
C CYS A 394 -11.53 -47.05 -4.19
N ILE A 395 -12.21 -47.65 -3.19
CA ILE A 395 -11.63 -48.66 -2.33
C ILE A 395 -11.28 -49.92 -3.16
N ASP A 396 -12.20 -50.38 -4.00
CA ASP A 396 -12.00 -51.52 -4.87
C ASP A 396 -10.90 -51.30 -5.90
N TYR A 397 -10.85 -50.11 -6.51
CA TYR A 397 -9.80 -49.75 -7.45
C TYR A 397 -8.42 -49.76 -6.76
N PHE A 398 -8.28 -49.11 -5.60
CA PHE A 398 -7.02 -49.08 -4.85
C PHE A 398 -6.56 -50.47 -4.45
N LYS A 399 -7.49 -51.33 -4.03
CA LYS A 399 -7.19 -52.70 -3.68
C LYS A 399 -6.73 -53.52 -4.89
N ASN A 400 -7.42 -53.39 -6.03
CA ASN A 400 -7.11 -54.12 -7.26
C ASN A 400 -5.78 -53.69 -7.88
N GLU A 401 -5.51 -52.36 -7.87
CA GLU A 401 -4.27 -51.80 -8.40
C GLU A 401 -3.11 -51.79 -7.38
N GLN A 402 -3.32 -52.36 -6.20
CA GLN A 402 -2.33 -52.36 -5.10
C GLN A 402 -1.85 -50.97 -4.68
N ILE A 403 -2.71 -49.94 -4.81
CA ILE A 403 -2.42 -48.59 -4.37
C ILE A 403 -2.74 -48.45 -2.88
N VAL A 404 -1.84 -47.84 -2.14
CA VAL A 404 -2.02 -47.64 -0.69
C VAL A 404 -2.58 -46.24 -0.42
N PHE A 405 -3.59 -46.16 0.42
CA PHE A 405 -4.04 -44.92 0.97
C PHE A 405 -2.98 -44.31 1.90
N TRP A 406 -2.86 -43.02 1.92
CA TRP A 406 -1.88 -42.29 2.75
C TRP A 406 -2.25 -42.22 4.23
N GLY A 407 -3.39 -42.74 4.63
CA GLY A 407 -3.77 -42.93 6.03
C GLY A 407 -3.19 -44.24 6.59
N SER A 408 -2.84 -44.26 7.86
CA SER A 408 -2.24 -45.42 8.53
C SER A 408 -3.13 -46.68 8.50
N ASN A 409 -4.46 -46.54 8.39
CA ASN A 409 -5.45 -47.61 8.43
C ASN A 409 -6.47 -47.55 7.28
N GLY A 410 -6.08 -47.04 6.13
CA GLY A 410 -6.96 -46.89 4.97
C GLY A 410 -7.13 -45.43 4.52
N ILE A 411 -8.36 -45.03 4.19
CA ILE A 411 -8.65 -43.67 3.73
C ILE A 411 -8.18 -42.63 4.76
N PRO A 412 -7.42 -41.62 4.37
CA PRO A 412 -7.08 -40.50 5.27
C PRO A 412 -8.35 -39.83 5.82
N ASN A 413 -8.45 -39.71 7.14
CA ASN A 413 -9.61 -39.07 7.76
C ASN A 413 -9.49 -37.54 7.89
N HIS A 414 -8.32 -36.96 7.58
CA HIS A 414 -8.19 -35.50 7.62
C HIS A 414 -8.63 -34.88 6.29
N ILE A 415 -9.51 -33.89 6.38
CA ILE A 415 -10.16 -33.22 5.23
C ILE A 415 -9.20 -32.45 4.30
N LEU A 416 -7.94 -32.28 4.69
CA LEU A 416 -6.88 -31.65 3.88
C LEU A 416 -6.00 -32.66 3.14
N SER A 417 -6.42 -33.92 3.03
CA SER A 417 -5.67 -34.89 2.27
C SER A 417 -5.69 -34.56 0.78
N SER A 418 -4.52 -34.32 0.20
CA SER A 418 -4.42 -34.11 -1.25
C SER A 418 -4.77 -35.35 -2.05
N GLN A 419 -4.55 -36.54 -1.52
CA GLN A 419 -4.99 -37.79 -2.13
C GLN A 419 -6.52 -37.87 -2.21
N VAL A 420 -7.20 -37.54 -1.11
CA VAL A 420 -8.68 -37.51 -1.08
C VAL A 420 -9.22 -36.41 -2.00
N ALA A 421 -8.61 -35.22 -2.01
CA ALA A 421 -9.01 -34.15 -2.92
C ALA A 421 -8.88 -34.61 -4.39
N CYS A 422 -7.78 -35.27 -4.76
CA CYS A 422 -7.65 -35.84 -6.11
C CYS A 422 -8.74 -36.89 -6.42
N LEU A 423 -9.05 -37.76 -5.47
CA LEU A 423 -10.09 -38.78 -5.67
C LEU A 423 -11.47 -38.12 -5.89
N ASN A 424 -11.86 -37.18 -5.03
CA ASN A 424 -13.15 -36.50 -5.13
C ASN A 424 -13.31 -35.72 -6.43
N HIS A 425 -12.22 -35.18 -7.00
CA HIS A 425 -12.29 -34.36 -8.21
C HIS A 425 -12.02 -35.13 -9.48
N LEU A 426 -11.19 -36.17 -9.47
CA LEU A 426 -10.70 -36.78 -10.69
C LEU A 426 -11.15 -38.23 -10.88
N PHE A 427 -11.53 -38.93 -9.80
CA PHE A 427 -11.84 -40.37 -9.89
C PHE A 427 -13.05 -40.66 -10.76
N ALA A 428 -14.08 -39.83 -10.70
CA ALA A 428 -15.30 -39.96 -11.49
C ALA A 428 -15.06 -39.85 -13.02
N ILE A 429 -14.06 -39.05 -13.41
CA ILE A 429 -13.73 -38.77 -14.83
C ILE A 429 -12.58 -39.62 -15.38
N ARG A 430 -11.98 -40.51 -14.58
CA ARG A 430 -10.79 -41.31 -14.93
C ARG A 430 -10.92 -42.16 -16.21
N ASN A 431 -12.15 -42.52 -16.57
CA ASN A 431 -12.44 -43.33 -17.76
C ASN A 431 -12.91 -42.48 -18.96
N ASP A 432 -13.04 -41.17 -18.80
CA ASP A 432 -13.46 -40.26 -19.87
C ASP A 432 -12.24 -39.69 -20.58
N ARG A 433 -11.96 -40.22 -21.78
CA ARG A 433 -10.78 -39.82 -22.56
C ARG A 433 -10.81 -38.41 -23.10
N ASP A 434 -11.98 -37.77 -23.12
CA ASP A 434 -12.15 -36.42 -23.63
C ASP A 434 -11.95 -35.38 -22.52
N LEU A 435 -11.95 -35.82 -21.24
CA LEU A 435 -11.78 -34.98 -20.05
C LEU A 435 -10.42 -35.15 -19.36
N VAL A 436 -9.64 -36.15 -19.73
CA VAL A 436 -8.30 -36.46 -19.23
C VAL A 436 -7.29 -36.25 -20.36
#